data_372dd69c84bf997d18f5a4f22c47bc35
#
_entry.id   372dd69c84bf997d18f5a4f22c47bc35
#
_cell.length_a   1.000
_cell.length_b   1.000
_cell.length_c   1.000
_cell.angle_alpha   90.00
_cell.angle_beta   90.00
_cell.angle_gamma   90.00
#
_symmetry.space_group_name_H-M   'P 1'
#
loop_
_entity.id
_entity.type
_entity.pdbx_description
1 polymer ?
#
loop_
_entity_poly.entity_id
_entity_poly.type
_entity_poly.pdbx_seq_one_letter_code
_entity_poly.pdbx_strand_id
1 'polypeptide(L)'
;NELSISFKNNFTVIFRAYNDGVAYRIATSFKDSITVVNETADFHFVQGAHAWAPIITKRPDQDVFHTSFEELYPYKSLDSIGKNDYMYSPVLVNTFDNIKVAVTESDLDDYPGMFLRGTSSNGFQSAFAAYPAEEKVVPGDYPQKVVSERAYYIAKTKGTRSFPWRALLIARTDKELPTNDLVYRLAAPSKINDVSWIHPGKGTDEWIIDVNLFNVPFVSGVNTASYKYYIDFAKQFGFDRIMMDAGWSKTTDLFAINPNINMDTIAAYAKAKGIHLSMWTLAMALDRQLDSALKQFQKWGVDYIMTDFIDRDDQPTVNFYKRITEACAKAQLMIMFHGAYPPKGFNRTYPNNITREGVLGSEYNAWSDKPTAAHNCILPFTRMLAGPFDYEPGILDNATPQQFKPIWGKVMSQTTRCQQLAMFVVYDNPLQIFSGNPSQGYLEPAFMQLLGSIPTTWDTSIILSATVANHIVTARQKGNDWFIAGICGPNPKDITLDLSFLPTGNYTATICKDGINADRNAMDYVIEEKRLPANDTMQIHLAPAGGFLLRLKKD
;
A
#
# COMPACT_ATOMS: atom_id res chain seq x y z
N ASN A 1 -15.53 24.81 -1.19
CA ASN A 1 -15.73 25.93 -2.13
C ASN A 1 -15.10 25.57 -3.47
N GLU A 2 -15.77 25.97 -4.58
CA GLU A 2 -15.27 25.78 -5.94
C GLU A 2 -15.29 27.11 -6.71
N LEU A 3 -14.24 27.36 -7.50
CA LEU A 3 -14.12 28.48 -8.40
C LEU A 3 -13.72 27.96 -9.79
N SER A 4 -14.49 28.30 -10.80
CA SER A 4 -14.20 27.98 -12.21
C SER A 4 -13.89 29.26 -12.99
N ILE A 5 -12.75 29.26 -13.68
CA ILE A 5 -12.30 30.38 -14.53
C ILE A 5 -12.22 29.88 -15.97
N SER A 6 -13.12 30.36 -16.82
CA SER A 6 -13.16 29.99 -18.24
C SER A 6 -12.39 30.99 -19.09
N PHE A 7 -11.63 30.49 -20.04
CA PHE A 7 -10.83 31.25 -20.99
C PHE A 7 -11.44 31.17 -22.41
N LYS A 8 -11.18 32.17 -23.24
CA LYS A 8 -11.76 32.28 -24.60
C LYS A 8 -11.37 31.15 -25.55
N ASN A 9 -10.30 30.41 -25.26
CA ASN A 9 -9.71 29.37 -26.11
C ASN A 9 -10.04 27.93 -25.65
N ASN A 10 -11.26 27.73 -25.14
CA ASN A 10 -11.79 26.42 -24.73
C ASN A 10 -11.08 25.76 -23.53
N PHE A 11 -10.42 26.55 -22.70
CA PHE A 11 -9.84 26.08 -21.41
C PHE A 11 -10.66 26.62 -20.25
N THR A 12 -10.79 25.79 -19.22
CA THR A 12 -11.30 26.19 -17.90
C THR A 12 -10.36 25.67 -16.83
N VAL A 13 -10.03 26.50 -15.85
CA VAL A 13 -9.31 26.07 -14.65
C VAL A 13 -10.30 26.05 -13.51
N ILE A 14 -10.38 24.91 -12.81
CA ILE A 14 -11.29 24.67 -11.69
C ILE A 14 -10.46 24.52 -10.43
N PHE A 15 -10.74 25.37 -9.44
CA PHE A 15 -10.12 25.30 -8.11
C PHE A 15 -11.13 24.78 -7.09
N ARG A 16 -10.65 23.94 -6.17
CA ARG A 16 -11.41 23.54 -4.97
C ARG A 16 -10.62 23.83 -3.72
N ALA A 17 -11.28 24.41 -2.73
CA ALA A 17 -10.70 24.66 -1.40
C ALA A 17 -11.52 23.96 -0.33
N TYR A 18 -10.81 23.25 0.53
CA TYR A 18 -11.28 22.51 1.70
C TYR A 18 -10.55 23.01 2.95
N ASN A 19 -10.98 22.61 4.13
CA ASN A 19 -10.32 23.00 5.38
C ASN A 19 -8.91 22.38 5.53
N ASP A 20 -8.67 21.26 4.86
CA ASP A 20 -7.50 20.41 4.95
C ASP A 20 -6.76 20.24 3.61
N GLY A 21 -7.03 21.13 2.64
CA GLY A 21 -6.29 21.14 1.38
C GLY A 21 -6.95 21.95 0.28
N VAL A 22 -6.20 22.08 -0.81
CA VAL A 22 -6.63 22.77 -2.03
C VAL A 22 -6.29 21.91 -3.24
N ALA A 23 -7.05 22.05 -4.30
CA ALA A 23 -6.78 21.38 -5.57
C ALA A 23 -7.18 22.23 -6.73
N TYR A 24 -6.52 22.02 -7.88
CA TYR A 24 -6.96 22.57 -9.15
C TYR A 24 -6.85 21.52 -10.25
N ARG A 25 -7.65 21.69 -11.29
CA ARG A 25 -7.52 20.96 -12.53
C ARG A 25 -7.86 21.81 -13.73
N ILE A 26 -7.35 21.41 -14.88
CA ILE A 26 -7.71 21.94 -16.17
C ILE A 26 -8.89 21.14 -16.71
N ALA A 27 -9.80 21.82 -17.41
CA ALA A 27 -10.81 21.22 -18.26
C ALA A 27 -10.77 21.87 -19.65
N THR A 28 -11.10 21.09 -20.66
CA THR A 28 -11.14 21.57 -22.06
C THR A 28 -12.48 21.27 -22.70
N SER A 29 -12.85 22.03 -23.73
CA SER A 29 -14.09 21.89 -24.50
C SER A 29 -13.85 21.93 -26.01
N PHE A 30 -12.77 21.30 -26.48
CA PHE A 30 -12.50 21.16 -27.91
C PHE A 30 -13.43 20.12 -28.52
N LYS A 31 -13.80 20.34 -29.79
CA LYS A 31 -14.71 19.48 -30.54
C LYS A 31 -14.08 18.13 -30.89
N ASP A 32 -12.84 18.17 -31.33
CA ASP A 32 -12.06 17.02 -31.79
C ASP A 32 -11.09 16.54 -30.72
N SER A 33 -10.50 15.37 -30.93
CA SER A 33 -9.40 14.86 -30.08
C SER A 33 -8.21 15.81 -30.09
N ILE A 34 -7.51 15.90 -28.99
CA ILE A 34 -6.35 16.78 -28.81
C ILE A 34 -5.09 15.97 -28.50
N THR A 35 -3.95 16.54 -28.87
CA THR A 35 -2.63 16.08 -28.45
C THR A 35 -2.10 17.04 -27.39
N VAL A 36 -1.85 16.53 -26.20
CA VAL A 36 -1.24 17.28 -25.10
C VAL A 36 0.27 17.09 -25.18
N VAL A 37 0.98 18.15 -25.51
CA VAL A 37 2.45 18.11 -25.65
C VAL A 37 3.12 18.06 -24.28
N ASN A 38 2.65 18.89 -23.34
CA ASN A 38 3.13 18.94 -21.97
C ASN A 38 2.11 19.64 -21.06
N GLU A 39 2.30 19.47 -19.76
CA GLU A 39 1.61 20.22 -18.70
C GLU A 39 2.67 20.80 -17.75
N THR A 40 2.49 22.03 -17.33
CA THR A 40 3.35 22.67 -16.33
C THR A 40 2.54 22.87 -15.04
N ALA A 41 3.04 22.30 -13.95
CA ALA A 41 2.55 22.51 -12.60
C ALA A 41 3.75 22.70 -11.68
N ASP A 42 4.02 23.94 -11.30
CA ASP A 42 5.15 24.30 -10.47
C ASP A 42 4.65 24.59 -9.04
N PHE A 43 5.37 24.06 -8.07
CA PHE A 43 5.05 24.18 -6.64
C PHE A 43 6.21 24.89 -5.94
N HIS A 44 5.96 26.09 -5.43
CA HIS A 44 6.93 26.91 -4.74
C HIS A 44 6.61 26.99 -3.26
N PHE A 45 7.65 26.85 -2.42
CA PHE A 45 7.53 26.89 -0.97
C PHE A 45 8.43 28.00 -0.40
N VAL A 46 8.29 28.26 0.88
CA VAL A 46 9.15 29.19 1.59
C VAL A 46 10.61 28.69 1.62
N GLN A 47 11.54 29.62 1.61
CA GLN A 47 12.97 29.28 1.73
C GLN A 47 13.24 28.53 3.04
N GLY A 48 14.10 27.50 3.00
CA GLY A 48 14.42 26.67 4.15
C GLY A 48 13.43 25.51 4.40
N ALA A 49 12.39 25.36 3.57
CA ALA A 49 11.53 24.20 3.63
C ALA A 49 12.29 22.90 3.30
N HIS A 50 11.86 21.81 3.91
CA HIS A 50 12.39 20.45 3.70
C HIS A 50 11.28 19.52 3.22
N ALA A 51 11.65 18.39 2.64
CA ALA A 51 10.67 17.40 2.21
C ALA A 51 11.09 15.97 2.53
N TRP A 52 10.11 15.12 2.84
CA TRP A 52 10.21 13.68 2.68
C TRP A 52 9.80 13.35 1.25
N ALA A 53 10.77 12.92 0.46
CA ALA A 53 10.61 12.79 -0.99
C ALA A 53 11.12 11.44 -1.49
N PRO A 54 10.32 10.64 -2.21
CA PRO A 54 10.73 9.35 -2.77
C PRO A 54 11.52 9.59 -4.06
N ILE A 55 12.82 9.87 -3.91
CA ILE A 55 13.71 10.13 -5.04
C ILE A 55 13.98 8.82 -5.76
N ILE A 56 13.64 8.80 -7.05
CA ILE A 56 13.71 7.61 -7.88
C ILE A 56 15.16 7.24 -8.17
N THR A 57 15.51 6.01 -7.88
CA THR A 57 16.77 5.39 -8.29
C THR A 57 16.64 4.92 -9.72
N LYS A 58 17.26 5.66 -10.67
CA LYS A 58 17.23 5.31 -12.09
C LYS A 58 17.84 3.94 -12.33
N ARG A 59 17.10 3.05 -12.99
CA ARG A 59 17.58 1.73 -13.41
C ARG A 59 18.51 1.83 -14.64
N PRO A 60 19.52 0.95 -14.79
CA PRO A 60 20.35 0.91 -15.99
C PRO A 60 19.51 0.71 -17.25
N ASP A 61 19.89 1.38 -18.34
CA ASP A 61 19.26 1.24 -19.66
C ASP A 61 17.76 1.53 -19.76
N GLN A 62 17.22 2.22 -18.75
CA GLN A 62 15.81 2.64 -18.69
C GLN A 62 15.73 4.13 -18.38
N ASP A 63 14.60 4.77 -18.74
CA ASP A 63 14.38 6.14 -18.33
C ASP A 63 13.88 6.21 -16.88
N VAL A 64 13.84 7.40 -16.31
CA VAL A 64 13.45 7.62 -14.91
C VAL A 64 11.97 7.33 -14.64
N PHE A 65 11.14 7.25 -15.67
CA PHE A 65 9.71 6.95 -15.56
C PHE A 65 9.41 5.44 -15.55
N HIS A 66 10.44 4.60 -15.63
CA HIS A 66 10.30 3.16 -15.40
C HIS A 66 10.75 2.84 -13.98
N THR A 67 9.79 2.78 -13.07
CA THR A 67 10.02 2.56 -11.63
C THR A 67 8.89 1.74 -11.03
N SER A 68 9.22 0.88 -10.07
CA SER A 68 8.24 0.13 -9.28
C SER A 68 7.53 0.98 -8.22
N PHE A 69 7.93 2.24 -8.04
CA PHE A 69 7.37 3.15 -7.01
C PHE A 69 7.68 2.70 -5.57
N GLU A 70 8.85 2.11 -5.36
CA GLU A 70 9.30 1.52 -4.10
C GLU A 70 10.58 2.20 -3.63
N GLU A 71 10.47 3.44 -3.21
CA GLU A 71 11.62 4.23 -2.75
C GLU A 71 11.48 4.61 -1.27
N LEU A 72 12.61 4.85 -0.64
CA LEU A 72 12.66 5.51 0.66
C LEU A 72 12.25 6.97 0.53
N TYR A 73 11.80 7.57 1.64
CA TYR A 73 11.44 8.98 1.76
C TYR A 73 12.51 9.74 2.57
N PRO A 74 13.71 10.01 2.03
CA PRO A 74 14.71 10.80 2.74
C PRO A 74 14.22 12.21 3.03
N TYR A 75 14.59 12.74 4.21
CA TYR A 75 14.31 14.13 4.59
C TYR A 75 15.41 15.06 4.09
N LYS A 76 15.09 15.89 3.12
CA LYS A 76 16.05 16.79 2.45
C LYS A 76 15.55 18.23 2.41
N SER A 77 16.47 19.20 2.45
CA SER A 77 16.13 20.59 2.12
C SER A 77 15.76 20.69 0.64
N LEU A 78 14.77 21.53 0.30
CA LEU A 78 14.27 21.62 -1.08
C LEU A 78 15.34 22.09 -2.07
N ASP A 79 16.25 22.98 -1.65
CA ASP A 79 17.35 23.48 -2.45
C ASP A 79 18.42 22.42 -2.75
N SER A 80 18.49 21.36 -1.94
CA SER A 80 19.38 20.20 -2.16
C SER A 80 18.81 19.17 -3.13
N ILE A 81 17.52 19.26 -3.50
CA ILE A 81 16.90 18.36 -4.47
C ILE A 81 17.15 18.93 -5.86
N GLY A 82 17.99 18.25 -6.63
CA GLY A 82 18.50 18.71 -7.91
C GLY A 82 17.50 18.58 -9.07
N LYS A 83 17.80 19.25 -10.18
CA LYS A 83 16.97 19.19 -11.41
C LYS A 83 16.93 17.80 -12.06
N ASN A 84 17.83 16.91 -11.69
CA ASN A 84 17.87 15.53 -12.16
C ASN A 84 17.26 14.54 -11.15
N ASP A 85 16.84 15.02 -9.98
CA ASP A 85 16.16 14.20 -8.97
C ASP A 85 14.66 14.20 -9.27
N TYR A 86 14.15 13.05 -9.70
CA TYR A 86 12.74 12.82 -9.95
C TYR A 86 12.11 12.07 -8.78
N MET A 87 10.86 12.37 -8.51
CA MET A 87 10.07 11.79 -7.42
C MET A 87 8.67 11.47 -7.93
N TYR A 88 8.08 10.39 -7.47
CA TYR A 88 6.65 10.20 -7.62
C TYR A 88 5.89 10.81 -6.42
N SER A 89 4.61 11.08 -6.60
CA SER A 89 3.77 11.64 -5.52
C SER A 89 3.09 10.54 -4.69
N PRO A 90 2.81 10.77 -3.39
CA PRO A 90 2.92 12.03 -2.64
C PRO A 90 4.34 12.41 -2.22
N VAL A 91 4.63 13.70 -2.23
CA VAL A 91 5.84 14.29 -1.62
C VAL A 91 5.39 15.17 -0.45
N LEU A 92 5.89 14.92 0.75
CA LEU A 92 5.51 15.66 1.95
C LEU A 92 6.51 16.77 2.26
N VAL A 93 6.09 18.02 2.16
CA VAL A 93 6.88 19.20 2.48
C VAL A 93 6.59 19.64 3.91
N ASN A 94 7.65 19.89 4.67
CA ASN A 94 7.63 20.55 5.96
C ASN A 94 8.03 22.02 5.76
N THR A 95 7.08 22.92 5.98
CA THR A 95 7.32 24.36 5.84
C THR A 95 7.93 24.94 7.11
N PHE A 96 8.33 26.23 7.05
CA PHE A 96 8.97 26.93 8.16
C PHE A 96 8.14 26.92 9.46
N ASP A 97 6.83 27.02 9.37
CA ASP A 97 5.91 27.05 10.53
C ASP A 97 5.44 25.65 10.96
N ASN A 98 6.17 24.60 10.60
CA ASN A 98 5.77 23.20 10.80
C ASN A 98 4.45 22.79 10.13
N ILE A 99 3.88 23.63 9.27
CA ILE A 99 2.76 23.23 8.42
C ILE A 99 3.26 22.18 7.43
N LYS A 100 2.55 21.08 7.33
CA LYS A 100 2.85 20.01 6.37
C LYS A 100 1.99 20.20 5.13
N VAL A 101 2.62 20.06 3.96
CA VAL A 101 1.93 20.13 2.67
C VAL A 101 2.33 18.91 1.84
N ALA A 102 1.40 18.00 1.60
CA ALA A 102 1.65 16.88 0.70
C ALA A 102 1.21 17.26 -0.72
N VAL A 103 2.16 17.21 -1.65
CA VAL A 103 1.92 17.42 -3.08
C VAL A 103 1.56 16.09 -3.71
N THR A 104 0.38 16.01 -4.33
CA THR A 104 -0.10 14.79 -4.99
C THR A 104 -1.08 15.13 -6.12
N GLU A 105 -1.75 14.12 -6.64
CA GLU A 105 -2.80 14.23 -7.65
C GLU A 105 -3.97 13.31 -7.33
N SER A 106 -5.08 13.48 -8.02
CA SER A 106 -6.24 12.58 -7.93
C SER A 106 -7.00 12.53 -9.24
N ASP A 107 -7.84 11.50 -9.41
CA ASP A 107 -8.70 11.30 -10.59
C ASP A 107 -7.87 11.09 -11.87
N LEU A 108 -6.82 10.28 -11.78
CA LEU A 108 -5.96 9.95 -12.92
C LEU A 108 -6.69 8.98 -13.87
N ASP A 109 -7.08 9.49 -15.04
CA ASP A 109 -7.80 8.74 -16.08
C ASP A 109 -7.34 9.19 -17.47
N ASP A 110 -6.94 8.25 -18.32
CA ASP A 110 -6.50 8.50 -19.72
C ASP A 110 -5.46 9.62 -19.84
N TYR A 111 -4.49 9.63 -18.93
CA TYR A 111 -3.45 10.66 -18.81
C TYR A 111 -2.25 10.09 -18.01
N PRO A 112 -1.01 10.53 -18.26
CA PRO A 112 0.13 10.07 -17.47
C PRO A 112 0.11 10.61 -16.04
N GLY A 113 0.67 9.85 -15.09
CA GLY A 113 0.87 10.26 -13.71
C GLY A 113 1.85 11.44 -13.59
N MET A 114 1.62 12.28 -12.58
CA MET A 114 2.50 13.40 -12.29
C MET A 114 3.69 12.95 -11.43
N PHE A 115 4.88 13.02 -12.01
CA PHE A 115 6.14 13.07 -11.29
C PHE A 115 6.48 14.52 -10.91
N LEU A 116 7.34 14.66 -9.93
CA LEU A 116 7.94 15.93 -9.54
C LEU A 116 9.46 15.84 -9.74
N ARG A 117 10.08 16.95 -10.10
CA ARG A 117 11.55 17.06 -10.11
C ARG A 117 11.99 18.26 -9.30
N GLY A 118 13.14 18.17 -8.70
CA GLY A 118 13.72 19.29 -7.98
C GLY A 118 14.04 20.46 -8.90
N THR A 119 14.09 21.65 -8.33
CA THR A 119 14.48 22.87 -9.04
C THR A 119 15.85 23.38 -8.65
N SER A 120 16.54 22.71 -7.70
CA SER A 120 17.73 23.23 -6.99
C SER A 120 17.45 24.57 -6.30
N SER A 121 16.20 24.75 -5.85
CA SER A 121 15.66 25.94 -5.25
C SER A 121 14.57 25.53 -4.25
N ASN A 122 13.64 26.41 -3.94
CA ASN A 122 12.59 26.20 -2.96
C ASN A 122 11.30 25.58 -3.53
N GLY A 123 11.40 24.65 -4.48
CA GLY A 123 10.18 24.09 -5.08
C GLY A 123 10.40 22.86 -5.95
N PHE A 124 9.30 22.42 -6.54
CA PHE A 124 9.24 21.32 -7.49
C PHE A 124 8.59 21.75 -8.79
N GLN A 125 8.98 21.12 -9.87
CA GLN A 125 8.37 21.21 -11.17
C GLN A 125 7.74 19.86 -11.54
N SER A 126 6.55 19.88 -12.12
CA SER A 126 5.95 18.66 -12.66
C SER A 126 6.76 18.09 -13.82
N ALA A 127 6.74 16.78 -13.91
CA ALA A 127 7.29 16.03 -15.04
C ALA A 127 6.34 14.87 -15.37
N PHE A 128 6.20 14.57 -16.64
CA PHE A 128 5.30 13.52 -17.12
C PHE A 128 6.03 12.60 -18.07
N ALA A 129 5.77 11.30 -17.94
CA ALA A 129 6.23 10.33 -18.92
C ALA A 129 5.58 10.66 -20.28
N ALA A 130 6.40 10.97 -21.29
CA ALA A 130 5.89 11.13 -22.62
C ALA A 130 5.36 9.79 -23.17
N TYR A 131 4.42 9.87 -24.12
CA TYR A 131 3.78 8.70 -24.71
C TYR A 131 4.83 7.74 -25.30
N PRO A 132 4.75 6.42 -25.05
CA PRO A 132 5.67 5.47 -25.65
C PRO A 132 5.46 5.39 -27.17
N ALA A 133 6.47 5.81 -27.95
CA ALA A 133 6.46 5.68 -29.39
C ALA A 133 6.87 4.26 -29.80
N GLU A 134 7.89 3.70 -29.11
CA GLU A 134 8.34 2.34 -29.29
C GLU A 134 8.56 1.65 -27.94
N GLU A 135 8.23 0.37 -27.88
CA GLU A 135 8.43 -0.50 -26.72
C GLU A 135 9.18 -1.76 -27.12
N LYS A 136 10.03 -2.25 -26.23
CA LYS A 136 10.70 -3.56 -26.36
C LYS A 136 10.39 -4.42 -25.13
N VAL A 137 10.34 -5.73 -25.33
CA VAL A 137 10.28 -6.68 -24.22
C VAL A 137 11.70 -6.97 -23.74
N VAL A 138 11.97 -6.71 -22.48
CA VAL A 138 13.20 -7.17 -21.81
C VAL A 138 12.94 -8.59 -21.31
N PRO A 139 13.72 -9.58 -21.78
CA PRO A 139 13.55 -10.96 -21.36
C PRO A 139 14.07 -11.18 -19.94
N GLY A 140 13.64 -12.27 -19.31
CA GLY A 140 14.02 -12.67 -17.96
C GLY A 140 12.97 -13.60 -17.37
N ASP A 141 13.11 -13.92 -16.09
CA ASP A 141 12.12 -14.71 -15.36
C ASP A 141 10.79 -13.94 -15.23
N TYR A 142 10.87 -12.61 -15.16
CA TYR A 142 9.75 -11.67 -15.13
C TYR A 142 9.89 -10.67 -16.29
N PRO A 143 9.55 -11.06 -17.54
CA PRO A 143 9.69 -10.17 -18.69
C PRO A 143 8.78 -8.95 -18.59
N GLN A 144 9.33 -7.78 -18.95
CA GLN A 144 8.63 -6.50 -18.89
C GLN A 144 8.70 -5.77 -20.24
N LYS A 145 7.69 -4.92 -20.49
CA LYS A 145 7.75 -3.94 -21.58
C LYS A 145 8.45 -2.66 -21.11
N VAL A 146 9.55 -2.33 -21.76
CA VAL A 146 10.33 -1.11 -21.52
C VAL A 146 10.20 -0.18 -22.72
N VAL A 147 10.04 1.10 -22.46
CA VAL A 147 9.98 2.12 -23.52
C VAL A 147 11.37 2.34 -24.09
N SER A 148 11.54 2.10 -25.37
CA SER A 148 12.78 2.36 -26.12
C SER A 148 12.82 3.73 -26.75
N GLU A 149 11.66 4.28 -27.14
CA GLU A 149 11.52 5.63 -27.68
C GLU A 149 10.23 6.29 -27.18
N ARG A 150 10.31 7.56 -26.78
CA ARG A 150 9.16 8.36 -26.39
C ARG A 150 8.79 9.38 -27.46
N ALA A 151 7.48 9.59 -27.61
CA ALA A 151 6.94 10.62 -28.49
C ALA A 151 7.22 12.03 -27.95
N TYR A 152 6.96 13.05 -28.78
CA TYR A 152 7.08 14.47 -28.39
C TYR A 152 5.90 14.99 -27.56
N TYR A 153 4.92 14.15 -27.23
CA TYR A 153 3.71 14.49 -26.49
C TYR A 153 3.49 13.51 -25.33
N ILE A 154 2.70 13.93 -24.34
CA ILE A 154 2.41 13.12 -23.15
C ILE A 154 1.09 12.35 -23.25
N ALA A 155 0.11 12.88 -24.01
CA ALA A 155 -1.20 12.24 -24.19
C ALA A 155 -1.88 12.60 -25.51
N LYS A 156 -2.66 11.65 -26.04
CA LYS A 156 -3.71 11.89 -27.05
C LYS A 156 -5.05 11.51 -26.43
N THR A 157 -5.99 12.44 -26.39
CA THR A 157 -7.22 12.24 -25.64
C THR A 157 -8.39 13.04 -26.23
N LYS A 158 -9.60 12.85 -25.70
CA LYS A 158 -10.80 13.61 -26.09
C LYS A 158 -10.59 15.10 -25.81
N GLY A 159 -11.03 15.95 -26.73
CA GLY A 159 -10.91 17.40 -26.59
C GLY A 159 -11.84 17.99 -25.53
N THR A 160 -12.99 17.37 -25.27
CA THR A 160 -13.89 17.75 -24.18
C THR A 160 -13.69 16.79 -23.01
N ARG A 161 -12.98 17.26 -21.96
CA ARG A 161 -12.68 16.48 -20.76
C ARG A 161 -12.19 17.35 -19.60
N SER A 162 -12.16 16.77 -18.42
CA SER A 162 -11.36 17.23 -17.27
C SER A 162 -10.08 16.43 -17.15
N PHE A 163 -8.99 17.08 -16.77
CA PHE A 163 -7.70 16.46 -16.47
C PHE A 163 -7.59 16.11 -14.98
N PRO A 164 -6.60 15.33 -14.56
CA PRO A 164 -6.41 14.99 -13.16
C PRO A 164 -6.29 16.23 -12.26
N TRP A 165 -6.72 16.09 -11.03
CA TRP A 165 -6.51 17.12 -10.01
C TRP A 165 -5.06 17.18 -9.58
N ARG A 166 -4.50 18.39 -9.49
CA ARG A 166 -3.26 18.67 -8.77
C ARG A 166 -3.65 19.10 -7.37
N ALA A 167 -3.25 18.34 -6.36
CA ALA A 167 -3.76 18.45 -5.01
C ALA A 167 -2.64 18.75 -3.99
N LEU A 168 -2.95 19.64 -3.06
CA LEU A 168 -2.12 19.97 -1.90
C LEU A 168 -2.92 19.63 -0.65
N LEU A 169 -2.53 18.57 0.06
CA LEU A 169 -3.07 18.22 1.37
C LEU A 169 -2.32 19.05 2.41
N ILE A 170 -3.05 19.76 3.26
CA ILE A 170 -2.48 20.72 4.21
C ILE A 170 -2.84 20.30 5.62
N ALA A 171 -1.82 20.20 6.48
CA ALA A 171 -2.00 19.85 7.89
C ALA A 171 -1.19 20.81 8.78
N ARG A 172 -1.80 21.23 9.87
CA ARG A 172 -1.17 22.08 10.89
C ARG A 172 -0.41 21.27 11.94
N THR A 173 -0.81 20.00 12.08
CA THR A 173 -0.19 19.04 12.98
C THR A 173 0.00 17.71 12.24
N ASP A 174 0.98 16.93 12.64
CA ASP A 174 1.24 15.61 12.06
C ASP A 174 0.04 14.66 12.20
N LYS A 175 -0.77 14.83 13.25
CA LYS A 175 -1.98 14.03 13.50
C LYS A 175 -3.07 14.16 12.43
N GLU A 176 -3.10 15.28 11.72
CA GLU A 176 -4.12 15.57 10.70
C GLU A 176 -3.85 14.86 9.37
N LEU A 177 -2.60 14.40 9.13
CA LEU A 177 -2.21 13.80 7.85
C LEU A 177 -2.81 12.41 7.64
N PRO A 178 -2.64 11.41 8.53
CA PRO A 178 -3.00 10.02 8.23
C PRO A 178 -4.49 9.77 7.96
N THR A 179 -5.35 10.70 8.35
CA THR A 179 -6.80 10.64 8.10
C THR A 179 -7.28 11.63 7.04
N ASN A 180 -6.36 12.32 6.35
CA ASN A 180 -6.73 13.22 5.25
C ASN A 180 -7.18 12.41 4.02
N ASP A 181 -8.43 12.56 3.64
CA ASP A 181 -9.08 11.82 2.56
C ASP A 181 -9.29 12.65 1.27
N LEU A 182 -8.56 13.74 1.10
CA LEU A 182 -8.74 14.67 -0.03
C LEU A 182 -8.65 14.00 -1.39
N VAL A 183 -7.74 13.02 -1.57
CA VAL A 183 -7.62 12.29 -2.84
C VAL A 183 -8.91 11.55 -3.20
N TYR A 184 -9.64 11.04 -2.21
CA TYR A 184 -10.93 10.38 -2.43
C TYR A 184 -12.04 11.39 -2.73
N ARG A 185 -12.09 12.52 -2.02
CA ARG A 185 -13.09 13.58 -2.24
C ARG A 185 -12.98 14.20 -3.62
N LEU A 186 -11.77 14.20 -4.21
CA LEU A 186 -11.49 14.70 -5.56
C LEU A 186 -11.75 13.66 -6.64
N ALA A 187 -11.62 12.37 -6.35
CA ALA A 187 -11.80 11.30 -7.33
C ALA A 187 -13.25 11.17 -7.80
N ALA A 188 -13.43 10.67 -9.02
CA ALA A 188 -14.73 10.39 -9.59
C ALA A 188 -15.55 9.40 -8.73
N PRO A 189 -16.87 9.48 -8.73
CA PRO A 189 -17.74 8.51 -8.09
C PRO A 189 -17.51 7.08 -8.61
N SER A 190 -17.93 6.08 -7.82
CA SER A 190 -17.85 4.68 -8.22
C SER A 190 -18.53 4.43 -9.57
N LYS A 191 -17.85 3.69 -10.44
CA LYS A 191 -18.38 3.16 -11.71
C LYS A 191 -18.92 1.73 -11.56
N ILE A 192 -18.83 1.16 -10.35
CA ILE A 192 -19.34 -0.17 -10.03
C ILE A 192 -20.57 0.01 -9.14
N ASN A 193 -21.73 -0.44 -9.63
CA ASN A 193 -23.00 -0.25 -8.93
C ASN A 193 -23.20 -1.27 -7.81
N ASP A 194 -22.85 -2.54 -8.08
CA ASP A 194 -22.93 -3.61 -7.09
C ASP A 194 -21.52 -3.94 -6.58
N VAL A 195 -21.28 -3.65 -5.31
CA VAL A 195 -20.03 -3.92 -4.61
C VAL A 195 -20.15 -5.04 -3.57
N SER A 196 -21.30 -5.73 -3.51
CA SER A 196 -21.59 -6.77 -2.50
C SER A 196 -20.65 -7.98 -2.59
N TRP A 197 -20.06 -8.21 -3.74
CA TRP A 197 -19.10 -9.29 -4.01
C TRP A 197 -17.65 -8.92 -3.66
N ILE A 198 -17.38 -7.66 -3.29
CA ILE A 198 -16.06 -7.22 -2.85
C ILE A 198 -15.90 -7.59 -1.38
N HIS A 199 -14.97 -8.48 -1.09
CA HIS A 199 -14.74 -9.01 0.25
C HIS A 199 -13.35 -8.60 0.76
N PRO A 200 -13.22 -7.46 1.47
CA PRO A 200 -12.01 -7.14 2.24
C PRO A 200 -11.63 -8.28 3.18
N GLY A 201 -10.39 -8.31 3.62
CA GLY A 201 -9.96 -9.34 4.58
C GLY A 201 -8.46 -9.53 4.61
N LYS A 202 -8.02 -10.63 5.24
CA LYS A 202 -6.61 -10.99 5.35
C LYS A 202 -6.28 -12.21 4.50
N GLY A 203 -5.12 -12.15 3.84
CA GLY A 203 -4.51 -13.28 3.16
C GLY A 203 -3.15 -13.64 3.76
N THR A 204 -2.65 -14.82 3.42
CA THR A 204 -1.26 -15.19 3.65
C THR A 204 -0.50 -15.06 2.35
N ASP A 205 0.80 -14.80 2.43
CA ASP A 205 1.74 -14.85 1.33
C ASP A 205 2.88 -15.81 1.66
N GLU A 206 3.38 -16.52 0.66
CA GLU A 206 4.49 -17.45 0.80
C GLU A 206 5.79 -16.98 0.12
N TRP A 207 5.72 -15.92 -0.70
CA TRP A 207 6.85 -15.43 -1.51
C TRP A 207 8.05 -15.02 -0.66
N ILE A 208 7.86 -14.13 0.32
CA ILE A 208 8.95 -13.56 1.11
C ILE A 208 9.75 -14.64 1.86
N ILE A 209 9.08 -15.70 2.30
CA ILE A 209 9.71 -16.81 3.04
C ILE A 209 10.12 -17.98 2.13
N ASP A 210 10.00 -17.83 0.79
CA ASP A 210 10.34 -18.87 -0.21
C ASP A 210 9.66 -20.23 0.09
N VAL A 211 8.39 -20.19 0.53
CA VAL A 211 7.62 -21.36 0.97
C VAL A 211 8.40 -22.26 1.97
N ASN A 212 9.29 -21.69 2.77
CA ASN A 212 10.20 -22.42 3.66
C ASN A 212 9.52 -22.85 4.96
N LEU A 213 8.61 -23.83 4.87
CA LEU A 213 7.91 -24.40 6.00
C LEU A 213 8.80 -25.42 6.73
N PHE A 214 8.59 -25.57 8.02
CA PHE A 214 9.30 -26.54 8.87
C PHE A 214 8.33 -27.25 9.83
N ASN A 215 8.78 -28.37 10.42
CA ASN A 215 7.95 -29.25 11.25
C ASN A 215 6.69 -29.75 10.54
N VAL A 216 6.79 -29.99 9.24
CA VAL A 216 5.72 -30.50 8.38
C VAL A 216 6.08 -31.91 7.89
N PRO A 217 5.08 -32.80 7.67
CA PRO A 217 5.34 -34.19 7.24
C PRO A 217 5.47 -34.33 5.71
N PHE A 218 5.86 -33.25 5.00
CA PHE A 218 6.03 -33.22 3.55
C PHE A 218 7.21 -32.32 3.17
N VAL A 219 7.67 -32.43 1.93
CA VAL A 219 8.71 -31.52 1.39
C VAL A 219 8.10 -30.15 1.13
N SER A 220 8.62 -29.12 1.81
CA SER A 220 8.21 -27.74 1.61
C SER A 220 8.59 -27.23 0.22
N GLY A 221 7.84 -26.26 -0.27
CA GLY A 221 8.02 -25.62 -1.58
C GLY A 221 6.69 -25.39 -2.28
N VAL A 222 6.75 -24.89 -3.52
CA VAL A 222 5.56 -24.60 -4.33
C VAL A 222 4.93 -25.92 -4.79
N ASN A 223 4.03 -26.47 -3.95
CA ASN A 223 3.35 -27.73 -4.21
C ASN A 223 1.99 -27.81 -3.48
N THR A 224 1.18 -28.80 -3.88
CA THR A 224 -0.18 -29.01 -3.33
C THR A 224 -0.21 -29.18 -1.81
N ALA A 225 0.77 -29.84 -1.21
CA ALA A 225 0.79 -30.10 0.24
C ALA A 225 1.03 -28.79 1.02
N SER A 226 1.96 -27.96 0.55
CA SER A 226 2.23 -26.65 1.16
C SER A 226 0.99 -25.75 1.11
N TYR A 227 0.32 -25.63 -0.03
CA TYR A 227 -0.89 -24.78 -0.11
C TYR A 227 -2.05 -25.30 0.74
N LYS A 228 -2.22 -26.61 0.89
CA LYS A 228 -3.18 -27.15 1.86
C LYS A 228 -2.82 -26.77 3.29
N TYR A 229 -1.54 -26.75 3.65
CA TYR A 229 -1.08 -26.32 4.95
C TYR A 229 -1.37 -24.83 5.20
N TYR A 230 -1.16 -23.97 4.18
CA TYR A 230 -1.56 -22.56 4.24
C TYR A 230 -3.07 -22.37 4.40
N ILE A 231 -3.89 -23.18 3.71
CA ILE A 231 -5.36 -23.17 3.86
C ILE A 231 -5.77 -23.56 5.30
N ASP A 232 -5.16 -24.58 5.88
CA ASP A 232 -5.42 -24.99 7.27
C ASP A 232 -5.01 -23.90 8.26
N PHE A 233 -3.86 -23.28 8.05
CA PHE A 233 -3.40 -22.13 8.83
C PHE A 233 -4.38 -20.94 8.74
N ALA A 234 -4.77 -20.56 7.55
CA ALA A 234 -5.73 -19.50 7.32
C ALA A 234 -7.04 -19.76 8.06
N LYS A 235 -7.58 -20.99 7.95
CA LYS A 235 -8.80 -21.41 8.66
C LYS A 235 -8.66 -21.33 10.17
N GLN A 236 -7.55 -21.79 10.71
CA GLN A 236 -7.33 -21.82 12.16
C GLN A 236 -7.23 -20.44 12.79
N PHE A 237 -6.60 -19.50 12.10
CA PHE A 237 -6.29 -18.19 12.64
C PHE A 237 -7.17 -17.05 12.10
N GLY A 238 -8.24 -17.36 11.36
CA GLY A 238 -9.23 -16.38 10.94
C GLY A 238 -8.75 -15.48 9.80
N PHE A 239 -7.99 -16.04 8.89
CA PHE A 239 -7.70 -15.42 7.59
C PHE A 239 -8.76 -15.81 6.58
N ASP A 240 -9.00 -14.95 5.60
CA ASP A 240 -10.07 -15.12 4.61
C ASP A 240 -9.61 -15.88 3.37
N ARG A 241 -8.30 -15.79 3.07
CA ARG A 241 -7.68 -16.33 1.85
C ARG A 241 -6.23 -16.70 2.00
N ILE A 242 -5.73 -17.42 1.01
CA ILE A 242 -4.29 -17.61 0.80
C ILE A 242 -3.90 -17.00 -0.55
N MET A 243 -2.69 -16.42 -0.65
CA MET A 243 -2.05 -16.09 -1.92
C MET A 243 -1.34 -17.34 -2.45
N MET A 244 -1.42 -17.54 -3.74
CA MET A 244 -0.53 -18.40 -4.51
C MET A 244 0.32 -17.48 -5.37
N ASP A 245 1.51 -17.16 -4.87
CA ASP A 245 2.42 -16.22 -5.49
C ASP A 245 3.22 -16.82 -6.65
N ALA A 246 4.21 -16.13 -7.20
CA ALA A 246 5.01 -16.58 -8.34
C ALA A 246 5.52 -18.01 -8.17
N GLY A 247 5.38 -18.82 -9.22
CA GLY A 247 5.77 -20.24 -9.22
C GLY A 247 4.61 -21.23 -9.31
N TRP A 248 3.35 -20.83 -9.08
CA TRP A 248 2.18 -21.71 -9.29
C TRP A 248 1.98 -22.05 -10.79
N SER A 249 2.39 -21.14 -11.67
CA SER A 249 2.41 -21.32 -13.13
C SER A 249 3.71 -20.74 -13.72
N LYS A 250 3.92 -20.91 -15.02
CA LYS A 250 4.97 -20.14 -15.70
C LYS A 250 4.58 -18.66 -15.72
N THR A 251 5.53 -17.78 -15.42
CA THR A 251 5.31 -16.33 -15.41
C THR A 251 4.75 -15.80 -16.73
N THR A 252 5.12 -16.43 -17.85
CA THR A 252 4.67 -16.05 -19.19
C THR A 252 3.44 -16.81 -19.69
N ASP A 253 2.93 -17.80 -18.97
CA ASP A 253 1.74 -18.57 -19.37
C ASP A 253 0.98 -19.08 -18.15
N LEU A 254 -0.14 -18.44 -17.84
CA LEU A 254 -0.99 -18.74 -16.68
C LEU A 254 -1.66 -20.13 -16.76
N PHE A 255 -1.65 -20.79 -17.91
CA PHE A 255 -2.19 -22.15 -18.10
C PHE A 255 -1.11 -23.24 -18.02
N ALA A 256 0.17 -22.86 -18.03
CA ALA A 256 1.28 -23.76 -17.80
C ALA A 256 1.55 -23.94 -16.30
N ILE A 257 0.63 -24.65 -15.63
CA ILE A 257 0.64 -24.87 -14.18
C ILE A 257 1.89 -25.67 -13.77
N ASN A 258 2.45 -25.34 -12.61
CA ASN A 258 3.56 -26.07 -12.03
C ASN A 258 3.17 -27.55 -11.80
N PRO A 259 3.96 -28.52 -12.29
CA PRO A 259 3.61 -29.94 -12.24
C PRO A 259 3.46 -30.48 -10.80
N ASN A 260 4.00 -29.80 -9.79
CA ASN A 260 3.85 -30.16 -8.38
C ASN A 260 2.52 -29.70 -7.78
N ILE A 261 1.70 -28.96 -8.55
CA ILE A 261 0.43 -28.38 -8.12
C ILE A 261 -0.74 -29.10 -8.79
N ASN A 262 -1.69 -29.53 -7.96
CA ASN A 262 -3.01 -29.96 -8.43
C ASN A 262 -4.04 -28.89 -8.05
N MET A 263 -4.35 -27.99 -8.98
CA MET A 263 -5.27 -26.87 -8.75
C MET A 263 -6.69 -27.34 -8.38
N ASP A 264 -7.21 -28.41 -8.97
CA ASP A 264 -8.55 -28.92 -8.65
C ASP A 264 -8.61 -29.41 -7.19
N THR A 265 -7.53 -30.07 -6.71
CA THR A 265 -7.41 -30.50 -5.32
C THR A 265 -7.34 -29.29 -4.37
N ILE A 266 -6.54 -28.27 -4.70
CA ILE A 266 -6.40 -27.07 -3.86
C ILE A 266 -7.73 -26.31 -3.81
N ALA A 267 -8.36 -26.07 -4.95
CA ALA A 267 -9.63 -25.35 -5.05
C ALA A 267 -10.75 -26.07 -4.28
N ALA A 268 -10.87 -27.39 -4.42
CA ALA A 268 -11.84 -28.19 -3.67
C ALA A 268 -11.56 -28.13 -2.16
N TYR A 269 -10.29 -28.18 -1.75
CA TYR A 269 -9.90 -28.13 -0.34
C TYR A 269 -10.18 -26.77 0.27
N ALA A 270 -9.79 -25.69 -0.40
CA ALA A 270 -10.04 -24.32 0.03
C ALA A 270 -11.55 -24.05 0.19
N LYS A 271 -12.36 -24.45 -0.80
CA LYS A 271 -13.83 -24.37 -0.75
C LYS A 271 -14.40 -25.12 0.44
N ALA A 272 -13.93 -26.33 0.71
CA ALA A 272 -14.40 -27.14 1.84
C ALA A 272 -14.07 -26.52 3.21
N LYS A 273 -12.99 -25.75 3.28
CA LYS A 273 -12.57 -25.02 4.48
C LYS A 273 -13.18 -23.61 4.58
N GLY A 274 -13.85 -23.12 3.54
CA GLY A 274 -14.38 -21.76 3.44
C GLY A 274 -13.27 -20.71 3.36
N ILE A 275 -12.16 -21.03 2.68
CA ILE A 275 -11.02 -20.14 2.42
C ILE A 275 -11.00 -19.84 0.92
N HIS A 276 -10.81 -18.58 0.55
CA HIS A 276 -10.66 -18.15 -0.83
C HIS A 276 -9.22 -18.36 -1.32
N LEU A 277 -9.07 -18.42 -2.63
CA LEU A 277 -7.77 -18.43 -3.30
C LEU A 277 -7.50 -17.07 -3.91
N SER A 278 -6.26 -16.64 -3.86
CA SER A 278 -5.75 -15.46 -4.56
C SER A 278 -4.57 -15.86 -5.42
N MET A 279 -4.43 -15.22 -6.59
CA MET A 279 -3.45 -15.66 -7.60
C MET A 279 -2.57 -14.48 -8.01
N TRP A 280 -1.27 -14.68 -7.92
CA TRP A 280 -0.30 -13.78 -8.54
C TRP A 280 -0.23 -13.98 -10.05
N THR A 281 -0.04 -12.92 -10.80
CA THR A 281 0.11 -12.95 -12.26
C THR A 281 1.14 -11.91 -12.71
N LEU A 282 1.94 -12.26 -13.71
CA LEU A 282 2.72 -11.26 -14.43
C LEU A 282 1.80 -10.41 -15.31
N ALA A 283 1.91 -9.08 -15.26
CA ALA A 283 1.02 -8.16 -15.99
C ALA A 283 0.94 -8.45 -17.49
N MET A 284 2.09 -8.75 -18.14
CA MET A 284 2.12 -9.12 -19.57
C MET A 284 1.38 -10.42 -19.87
N ALA A 285 1.44 -11.41 -18.98
CA ALA A 285 0.76 -12.69 -19.15
C ALA A 285 -0.75 -12.52 -18.95
N LEU A 286 -1.15 -11.82 -17.89
CA LEU A 286 -2.57 -11.52 -17.63
C LEU A 286 -3.18 -10.74 -18.79
N ASP A 287 -2.50 -9.70 -19.28
CA ASP A 287 -2.97 -8.90 -20.41
C ASP A 287 -3.27 -9.74 -21.65
N ARG A 288 -2.34 -10.63 -22.00
CA ARG A 288 -2.47 -11.50 -23.17
C ARG A 288 -3.56 -12.56 -23.02
N GLN A 289 -3.77 -13.07 -21.82
CA GLN A 289 -4.65 -14.22 -21.52
C GLN A 289 -5.91 -13.81 -20.74
N LEU A 290 -6.24 -12.51 -20.68
CA LEU A 290 -7.18 -11.92 -19.74
C LEU A 290 -8.51 -12.68 -19.64
N ASP A 291 -9.25 -12.78 -20.74
CA ASP A 291 -10.60 -13.36 -20.71
C ASP A 291 -10.62 -14.84 -20.32
N SER A 292 -9.62 -15.60 -20.77
CA SER A 292 -9.49 -17.02 -20.43
C SER A 292 -9.01 -17.22 -19.00
N ALA A 293 -8.08 -16.40 -18.53
CA ALA A 293 -7.57 -16.45 -17.16
C ALA A 293 -8.70 -16.12 -16.15
N LEU A 294 -9.45 -15.03 -16.36
CA LEU A 294 -10.55 -14.66 -15.47
C LEU A 294 -11.61 -15.77 -15.36
N LYS A 295 -11.99 -16.40 -16.48
CA LYS A 295 -12.90 -17.54 -16.48
C LYS A 295 -12.35 -18.75 -15.71
N GLN A 296 -11.05 -19.01 -15.85
CA GLN A 296 -10.43 -20.13 -15.14
C GLN A 296 -10.32 -19.85 -13.63
N PHE A 297 -9.96 -18.62 -13.26
CA PHE A 297 -9.90 -18.21 -11.87
C PHE A 297 -11.26 -18.30 -11.17
N GLN A 298 -12.35 -17.88 -11.82
CA GLN A 298 -13.70 -18.07 -11.31
C GLN A 298 -14.02 -19.57 -11.05
N LYS A 299 -13.60 -20.48 -11.95
CA LYS A 299 -13.82 -21.94 -11.75
C LYS A 299 -13.07 -22.47 -10.53
N TRP A 300 -11.91 -21.95 -10.22
CA TRP A 300 -11.11 -22.34 -9.05
C TRP A 300 -11.59 -21.66 -7.75
N GLY A 301 -12.55 -20.74 -7.81
CA GLY A 301 -13.02 -19.99 -6.64
C GLY A 301 -12.05 -18.92 -6.17
N VAL A 302 -11.23 -18.42 -7.09
CA VAL A 302 -10.37 -17.24 -6.84
C VAL A 302 -11.29 -16.03 -6.69
N ASP A 303 -11.05 -15.21 -5.67
CA ASP A 303 -11.77 -13.95 -5.44
C ASP A 303 -10.89 -12.70 -5.64
N TYR A 304 -9.58 -12.90 -5.79
CA TYR A 304 -8.63 -11.80 -5.85
C TYR A 304 -7.41 -12.15 -6.71
N ILE A 305 -6.95 -11.19 -7.49
CA ILE A 305 -5.77 -11.28 -8.34
C ILE A 305 -4.76 -10.21 -7.91
N MET A 306 -3.50 -10.60 -7.71
CA MET A 306 -2.35 -9.71 -7.72
C MET A 306 -1.74 -9.74 -9.12
N THR A 307 -1.50 -8.56 -9.74
CA THR A 307 -0.77 -8.50 -11.01
C THR A 307 0.39 -7.53 -10.90
N ASP A 308 1.55 -7.95 -11.37
CA ASP A 308 2.83 -7.38 -10.99
C ASP A 308 3.73 -7.07 -12.19
N PHE A 309 4.83 -6.34 -11.93
CA PHE A 309 5.84 -5.91 -12.91
C PHE A 309 5.27 -4.98 -13.99
N ILE A 310 4.52 -3.95 -13.58
CA ILE A 310 3.99 -2.91 -14.47
C ILE A 310 4.96 -1.75 -14.61
N ASP A 311 5.46 -1.22 -13.49
CA ASP A 311 6.56 -0.27 -13.32
C ASP A 311 6.44 1.04 -14.11
N ARG A 312 5.24 1.45 -14.51
CA ARG A 312 4.99 2.62 -15.36
C ARG A 312 3.64 3.25 -15.07
N ASP A 313 3.49 4.53 -15.41
CA ASP A 313 2.23 5.29 -15.36
C ASP A 313 2.07 6.29 -16.53
N ASP A 314 2.69 6.03 -17.68
CA ASP A 314 2.36 6.76 -18.90
C ASP A 314 0.91 6.47 -19.36
N GLN A 315 0.35 7.29 -20.25
CA GLN A 315 -1.06 7.20 -20.64
C GLN A 315 -1.51 5.78 -21.02
N PRO A 316 -0.82 5.00 -21.90
CA PRO A 316 -1.23 3.64 -22.22
C PRO A 316 -1.23 2.72 -21.01
N THR A 317 -0.28 2.89 -20.10
CA THR A 317 -0.19 2.08 -18.87
C THR A 317 -1.31 2.44 -17.90
N VAL A 318 -1.64 3.71 -17.72
CA VAL A 318 -2.83 4.13 -16.93
C VAL A 318 -4.11 3.52 -17.52
N ASN A 319 -4.23 3.49 -18.84
CA ASN A 319 -5.36 2.84 -19.50
C ASN A 319 -5.36 1.30 -19.35
N PHE A 320 -4.17 0.67 -19.23
CA PHE A 320 -4.04 -0.74 -18.87
C PHE A 320 -4.63 -1.03 -17.49
N TYR A 321 -4.27 -0.25 -16.45
CA TYR A 321 -4.83 -0.42 -15.09
C TYR A 321 -6.35 -0.36 -15.10
N LYS A 322 -6.91 0.63 -15.80
CA LYS A 322 -8.36 0.78 -15.93
C LYS A 322 -9.01 -0.42 -16.60
N ARG A 323 -8.48 -0.84 -17.76
CA ARG A 323 -9.03 -1.95 -18.55
C ARG A 323 -9.01 -3.28 -17.78
N ILE A 324 -7.91 -3.59 -17.11
CA ILE A 324 -7.80 -4.81 -16.29
C ILE A 324 -8.78 -4.74 -15.12
N THR A 325 -8.86 -3.62 -14.42
CA THR A 325 -9.79 -3.42 -13.30
C THR A 325 -11.24 -3.59 -13.73
N GLU A 326 -11.64 -3.00 -14.88
CA GLU A 326 -13.00 -3.14 -15.42
C GLU A 326 -13.33 -4.57 -15.86
N ALA A 327 -12.34 -5.30 -16.41
CA ALA A 327 -12.50 -6.71 -16.74
C ALA A 327 -12.68 -7.59 -15.49
N CYS A 328 -11.85 -7.37 -14.48
CA CYS A 328 -11.97 -8.03 -13.19
C CYS A 328 -13.33 -7.74 -12.53
N ALA A 329 -13.80 -6.49 -12.56
CA ALA A 329 -15.11 -6.13 -12.02
C ALA A 329 -16.27 -6.88 -12.70
N LYS A 330 -16.23 -7.02 -14.03
CA LYS A 330 -17.22 -7.82 -14.78
C LYS A 330 -17.19 -9.29 -14.40
N ALA A 331 -16.03 -9.81 -14.02
CA ALA A 331 -15.86 -11.17 -13.54
C ALA A 331 -16.09 -11.31 -12.02
N GLN A 332 -16.45 -10.23 -11.31
CA GLN A 332 -16.58 -10.18 -9.85
C GLN A 332 -15.29 -10.64 -9.13
N LEU A 333 -14.15 -10.14 -9.58
CA LEU A 333 -12.84 -10.39 -9.02
C LEU A 333 -12.24 -9.08 -8.50
N MET A 334 -11.70 -9.12 -7.29
CA MET A 334 -10.87 -8.03 -6.77
C MET A 334 -9.49 -8.07 -7.44
N ILE A 335 -8.83 -6.92 -7.49
CA ILE A 335 -7.48 -6.80 -8.07
C ILE A 335 -6.59 -5.88 -7.25
N MET A 336 -5.34 -6.27 -7.12
CA MET A 336 -4.22 -5.48 -6.63
C MET A 336 -3.16 -5.39 -7.72
N PHE A 337 -2.47 -4.26 -7.74
CA PHE A 337 -1.35 -4.04 -8.65
C PHE A 337 -0.07 -3.88 -7.83
N HIS A 338 0.96 -4.64 -8.21
CA HIS A 338 2.34 -4.52 -7.76
C HIS A 338 3.23 -3.92 -8.85
N GLY A 339 4.41 -3.40 -8.47
CA GLY A 339 5.19 -2.56 -9.37
C GLY A 339 4.33 -1.40 -9.90
N ALA A 340 3.61 -0.71 -9.01
CA ALA A 340 2.46 0.10 -9.39
C ALA A 340 2.46 1.48 -8.72
N TYR A 341 2.04 2.53 -9.44
CA TYR A 341 1.85 3.83 -8.82
C TYR A 341 0.74 3.82 -7.76
N PRO A 342 0.85 4.64 -6.68
CA PRO A 342 -0.15 4.73 -5.61
C PRO A 342 -1.56 5.05 -6.13
N PRO A 343 -2.65 4.57 -5.49
CA PRO A 343 -4.02 4.65 -6.04
C PRO A 343 -4.52 6.04 -6.36
N LYS A 344 -4.20 7.05 -5.54
CA LYS A 344 -4.58 8.46 -5.75
C LYS A 344 -6.08 8.65 -6.03
N GLY A 345 -6.91 7.91 -5.28
CA GLY A 345 -8.38 7.94 -5.42
C GLY A 345 -8.97 6.98 -6.45
N PHE A 346 -8.16 6.25 -7.24
CA PHE A 346 -8.64 5.31 -8.25
C PHE A 346 -9.56 4.24 -7.65
N ASN A 347 -9.28 3.77 -6.45
CA ASN A 347 -10.07 2.77 -5.74
C ASN A 347 -11.44 3.28 -5.23
N ARG A 348 -11.69 4.59 -5.21
CA ARG A 348 -13.06 5.12 -5.05
C ARG A 348 -13.88 4.90 -6.33
N THR A 349 -13.27 5.14 -7.48
CA THR A 349 -13.91 4.99 -8.79
C THR A 349 -14.10 3.51 -9.15
N TYR A 350 -13.15 2.68 -8.76
CA TYR A 350 -13.12 1.24 -8.98
C TYR A 350 -12.85 0.50 -7.65
N PRO A 351 -13.87 0.28 -6.81
CA PRO A 351 -13.70 -0.34 -5.49
C PRO A 351 -13.10 -1.75 -5.50
N ASN A 352 -13.17 -2.46 -6.62
CA ASN A 352 -12.53 -3.76 -6.79
C ASN A 352 -11.00 -3.68 -6.97
N ASN A 353 -10.43 -2.50 -7.29
CA ASN A 353 -9.00 -2.25 -7.09
C ASN A 353 -8.80 -1.94 -5.62
N ILE A 354 -8.73 -2.98 -4.80
CA ILE A 354 -8.88 -2.89 -3.36
C ILE A 354 -7.67 -2.23 -2.69
N THR A 355 -6.48 -2.46 -3.23
CA THR A 355 -5.22 -1.88 -2.78
C THR A 355 -4.18 -1.89 -3.90
N ARG A 356 -3.03 -1.27 -3.68
CA ARG A 356 -1.84 -1.33 -4.55
C ARG A 356 -0.58 -1.32 -3.70
N GLU A 357 0.48 -1.88 -4.23
CA GLU A 357 1.80 -1.73 -3.63
C GLU A 357 2.29 -0.26 -3.75
N GLY A 358 3.20 0.04 -4.65
CA GLY A 358 3.82 1.36 -4.81
C GLY A 358 4.42 1.89 -3.50
N VAL A 359 5.05 1.00 -2.75
CA VAL A 359 5.68 1.25 -1.45
C VAL A 359 6.87 0.31 -1.29
N LEU A 360 7.97 0.79 -0.72
CA LEU A 360 9.03 -0.08 -0.27
C LEU A 360 8.53 -0.88 0.94
N GLY A 361 8.06 -2.11 0.68
CA GLY A 361 7.38 -2.99 1.62
C GLY A 361 8.31 -3.90 2.42
N SER A 362 7.71 -4.81 3.18
CA SER A 362 8.47 -5.72 4.06
C SER A 362 9.26 -6.78 3.30
N GLU A 363 8.91 -7.08 2.04
CA GLU A 363 9.64 -8.02 1.19
C GLU A 363 11.12 -7.64 1.02
N TYR A 364 11.43 -6.32 1.03
CA TYR A 364 12.81 -5.83 0.95
C TYR A 364 13.71 -6.32 2.08
N ASN A 365 13.15 -6.78 3.20
CA ASN A 365 13.93 -7.42 4.26
C ASN A 365 14.62 -8.72 3.80
N ALA A 366 14.15 -9.35 2.74
CA ALA A 366 14.76 -10.57 2.19
C ALA A 366 16.12 -10.31 1.53
N TRP A 367 16.37 -9.09 1.02
CA TRP A 367 17.60 -8.75 0.27
C TRP A 367 18.23 -7.40 0.62
N SER A 368 17.64 -6.61 1.50
CA SER A 368 18.16 -5.29 1.88
C SER A 368 17.82 -4.90 3.33
N ASP A 369 18.51 -3.87 3.84
CA ASP A 369 18.27 -3.29 5.16
C ASP A 369 17.40 -2.02 5.12
N LYS A 370 16.76 -1.73 3.99
CA LYS A 370 15.98 -0.50 3.76
C LYS A 370 14.69 -0.40 4.60
N PRO A 371 13.90 -1.48 4.86
CA PRO A 371 12.67 -1.37 5.66
C PRO A 371 12.97 -1.15 7.16
N THR A 372 13.45 0.03 7.49
CA THR A 372 13.76 0.41 8.88
C THR A 372 12.51 0.87 9.63
N ALA A 373 12.55 0.88 10.95
CA ALA A 373 11.48 1.42 11.78
C ALA A 373 11.19 2.91 11.51
N ALA A 374 12.21 3.70 11.16
CA ALA A 374 12.02 5.08 10.74
C ALA A 374 11.20 5.17 9.44
N HIS A 375 11.53 4.35 8.44
CA HIS A 375 10.77 4.25 7.21
C HIS A 375 9.31 3.87 7.48
N ASN A 376 9.08 2.88 8.33
CA ASN A 376 7.74 2.45 8.71
C ASN A 376 6.91 3.58 9.35
N CYS A 377 7.56 4.45 10.14
CA CYS A 377 6.91 5.62 10.75
C CYS A 377 6.74 6.82 9.79
N ILE A 378 7.28 6.76 8.56
CA ILE A 378 7.07 7.80 7.53
C ILE A 378 5.86 7.46 6.66
N LEU A 379 5.61 6.19 6.36
CA LEU A 379 4.59 5.75 5.42
C LEU A 379 3.17 6.25 5.72
N PRO A 380 2.70 6.31 7.00
CA PRO A 380 1.38 6.87 7.32
C PRO A 380 1.20 8.34 6.93
N PHE A 381 2.28 9.09 6.80
CA PHE A 381 2.29 10.53 6.50
C PHE A 381 2.65 10.85 5.05
N THR A 382 2.99 9.84 4.26
CA THR A 382 3.41 9.99 2.87
C THR A 382 2.62 9.04 1.97
N ARG A 383 3.08 7.82 1.77
CA ARG A 383 2.47 6.84 0.86
C ARG A 383 0.97 6.63 1.13
N MET A 384 0.57 6.54 2.40
CA MET A 384 -0.82 6.30 2.81
C MET A 384 -1.77 7.43 2.39
N LEU A 385 -1.27 8.67 2.23
CA LEU A 385 -2.07 9.81 1.77
C LEU A 385 -2.64 9.63 0.35
N ALA A 386 -2.04 8.75 -0.44
CA ALA A 386 -2.51 8.42 -1.79
C ALA A 386 -3.49 7.24 -1.82
N GLY A 387 -3.83 6.69 -0.67
CA GLY A 387 -4.74 5.55 -0.53
C GLY A 387 -4.08 4.30 0.02
N PRO A 388 -4.83 3.19 0.16
CA PRO A 388 -4.37 1.97 0.79
C PRO A 388 -3.14 1.40 0.08
N PHE A 389 -2.33 0.68 0.85
CA PHE A 389 -1.10 0.09 0.32
C PHE A 389 -0.82 -1.28 0.91
N ASP A 390 -0.23 -2.12 0.08
CA ASP A 390 0.25 -3.42 0.49
C ASP A 390 1.70 -3.31 0.96
N TYR A 391 1.89 -3.41 2.28
CA TYR A 391 3.20 -3.40 2.94
C TYR A 391 3.68 -4.80 3.27
N GLU A 392 2.75 -5.74 3.40
CA GLU A 392 2.97 -7.14 3.76
C GLU A 392 3.62 -7.31 5.15
N PRO A 393 2.98 -6.81 6.21
CA PRO A 393 3.50 -6.98 7.57
C PRO A 393 3.30 -8.40 8.08
N GLY A 394 3.89 -8.70 9.24
CA GLY A 394 3.64 -9.94 9.95
C GLY A 394 4.82 -10.92 9.98
N ILE A 395 6.00 -10.51 9.54
CA ILE A 395 7.22 -11.31 9.70
C ILE A 395 7.39 -11.65 11.18
N LEU A 396 7.49 -12.94 11.50
CA LEU A 396 7.59 -13.46 12.86
C LEU A 396 9.04 -13.69 13.33
N ASP A 397 10.00 -13.67 12.44
CA ASP A 397 11.42 -13.66 12.78
C ASP A 397 11.88 -12.20 12.89
N ASN A 398 12.01 -11.70 14.12
CA ASN A 398 12.24 -10.29 14.39
C ASN A 398 13.63 -10.08 15.00
N ALA A 399 14.35 -9.10 14.49
CA ALA A 399 15.70 -8.78 14.90
C ALA A 399 15.82 -7.31 15.31
N THR A 400 16.74 -7.03 16.23
CA THR A 400 17.20 -5.64 16.41
C THR A 400 18.01 -5.21 15.18
N PRO A 401 18.16 -3.90 14.90
CA PRO A 401 18.98 -3.45 13.76
C PRO A 401 20.40 -4.02 13.74
N GLN A 402 20.98 -4.31 14.91
CA GLN A 402 22.33 -4.88 15.04
C GLN A 402 22.39 -6.38 14.72
N GLN A 403 21.29 -7.10 14.91
CA GLN A 403 21.18 -8.55 14.67
C GLN A 403 20.63 -8.86 13.28
N PHE A 404 20.00 -7.87 12.64
CA PHE A 404 19.38 -8.02 11.35
C PHE A 404 20.37 -8.42 10.25
N LYS A 405 19.94 -9.34 9.39
CA LYS A 405 20.61 -9.69 8.13
C LYS A 405 19.57 -10.01 7.08
N PRO A 406 19.69 -9.45 5.87
CA PRO A 406 18.84 -9.85 4.76
C PRO A 406 19.19 -11.28 4.35
N ILE A 407 18.25 -12.20 4.46
CA ILE A 407 18.43 -13.62 4.12
C ILE A 407 17.19 -14.08 3.37
N TRP A 408 17.35 -14.42 2.10
CA TRP A 408 16.29 -15.00 1.29
C TRP A 408 15.80 -16.33 1.89
N GLY A 409 14.48 -16.54 1.88
CA GLY A 409 13.84 -17.75 2.41
C GLY A 409 13.87 -17.91 3.93
N LYS A 410 14.61 -17.05 4.65
CA LYS A 410 14.60 -16.93 6.11
C LYS A 410 14.57 -15.47 6.51
N VAL A 411 13.56 -14.79 6.04
CA VAL A 411 13.42 -13.34 6.21
C VAL A 411 13.16 -12.98 7.67
N MET A 412 13.80 -11.90 8.12
CA MET A 412 13.56 -11.28 9.42
C MET A 412 13.23 -9.80 9.23
N SER A 413 12.48 -9.18 10.17
CA SER A 413 12.26 -7.74 10.19
C SER A 413 13.23 -7.04 11.13
N GLN A 414 13.50 -5.74 10.89
CA GLN A 414 14.28 -4.87 11.78
C GLN A 414 13.40 -4.18 12.83
N THR A 415 12.31 -4.82 13.24
CA THR A 415 11.33 -4.28 14.17
C THR A 415 10.94 -5.31 15.20
N THR A 416 10.34 -4.88 16.31
CA THR A 416 9.78 -5.84 17.24
C THR A 416 8.59 -6.58 16.62
N ARG A 417 8.26 -7.75 17.19
CA ARG A 417 7.07 -8.51 16.83
C ARG A 417 5.79 -7.70 17.03
N CYS A 418 5.75 -6.90 18.08
CA CYS A 418 4.61 -6.02 18.35
C CYS A 418 4.47 -4.90 17.31
N GLN A 419 5.56 -4.39 16.74
CA GLN A 419 5.46 -3.44 15.62
C GLN A 419 4.85 -4.09 14.38
N GLN A 420 5.25 -5.33 14.04
CA GLN A 420 4.66 -6.08 12.93
C GLN A 420 3.14 -6.29 13.13
N LEU A 421 2.71 -6.60 14.35
CA LEU A 421 1.29 -6.71 14.69
C LEU A 421 0.56 -5.37 14.58
N ALA A 422 1.15 -4.31 15.10
CA ALA A 422 0.56 -2.97 15.13
C ALA A 422 0.32 -2.41 13.72
N MET A 423 1.14 -2.76 12.74
CA MET A 423 1.00 -2.33 11.35
C MET A 423 -0.34 -2.74 10.73
N PHE A 424 -0.94 -3.87 11.15
CA PHE A 424 -2.28 -4.28 10.70
C PHE A 424 -3.40 -3.33 11.12
N VAL A 425 -3.15 -2.44 12.07
CA VAL A 425 -4.09 -1.38 12.48
C VAL A 425 -3.62 0.00 12.03
N VAL A 426 -2.32 0.28 12.08
CA VAL A 426 -1.75 1.59 11.72
C VAL A 426 -1.90 1.86 10.22
N TYR A 427 -1.58 0.89 9.38
CA TYR A 427 -1.67 1.04 7.93
C TYR A 427 -3.10 0.86 7.43
N ASP A 428 -3.49 1.68 6.48
CA ASP A 428 -4.78 1.55 5.82
C ASP A 428 -4.65 0.59 4.64
N ASN A 429 -5.22 -0.61 4.81
CA ASN A 429 -5.27 -1.61 3.75
C ASN A 429 -6.48 -2.54 3.96
N PRO A 430 -7.53 -2.44 3.12
CA PRO A 430 -8.70 -3.30 3.23
C PRO A 430 -8.42 -4.78 2.92
N LEU A 431 -7.33 -5.08 2.22
CA LEU A 431 -6.88 -6.45 1.95
C LEU A 431 -5.43 -6.58 2.41
N GLN A 432 -5.24 -7.06 3.63
CA GLN A 432 -3.92 -7.16 4.26
C GLN A 432 -3.29 -8.53 4.03
N ILE A 433 -2.02 -8.53 3.70
CA ILE A 433 -1.23 -9.74 3.49
C ILE A 433 -0.34 -9.99 4.71
N PHE A 434 -0.36 -11.21 5.21
CA PHE A 434 0.51 -11.71 6.27
C PHE A 434 1.69 -12.44 5.65
N SER A 435 2.89 -11.91 5.83
CA SER A 435 4.13 -12.43 5.24
C SER A 435 4.92 -13.33 6.19
N GLY A 436 4.35 -13.66 7.33
CA GLY A 436 5.02 -14.53 8.31
C GLY A 436 4.98 -16.00 7.92
N ASN A 437 5.91 -16.80 8.48
CA ASN A 437 5.95 -18.23 8.26
C ASN A 437 4.83 -18.93 9.06
N PRO A 438 3.90 -19.66 8.40
CA PRO A 438 2.84 -20.40 9.09
C PRO A 438 3.34 -21.41 10.10
N SER A 439 4.47 -22.09 9.83
CA SER A 439 5.06 -23.04 10.79
C SER A 439 5.49 -22.36 12.09
N GLN A 440 6.01 -21.14 12.00
CA GLN A 440 6.32 -20.32 13.17
C GLN A 440 5.05 -19.79 13.83
N GLY A 441 4.04 -19.41 13.05
CA GLY A 441 2.74 -18.96 13.56
C GLY A 441 2.04 -20.02 14.40
N TYR A 442 2.14 -21.30 14.05
CA TYR A 442 1.61 -22.39 14.87
C TYR A 442 2.31 -22.53 16.24
N LEU A 443 3.53 -22.04 16.39
CA LEU A 443 4.23 -21.99 17.68
C LEU A 443 3.80 -20.81 18.56
N GLU A 444 3.07 -19.84 17.97
CA GLU A 444 2.63 -18.61 18.63
C GLU A 444 1.10 -18.43 18.56
N PRO A 445 0.29 -19.42 19.02
CA PRO A 445 -1.15 -19.45 18.73
C PRO A 445 -1.92 -18.28 19.32
N ALA A 446 -1.55 -17.78 20.51
CA ALA A 446 -2.23 -16.62 21.13
C ALA A 446 -1.98 -15.33 20.33
N PHE A 447 -0.75 -15.14 19.85
CA PHE A 447 -0.39 -14.02 19.00
C PHE A 447 -1.16 -14.05 17.67
N MET A 448 -1.18 -15.22 17.03
CA MET A 448 -1.87 -15.39 15.74
C MET A 448 -3.39 -15.26 15.87
N GLN A 449 -4.00 -15.70 16.96
CA GLN A 449 -5.43 -15.48 17.22
C GLN A 449 -5.75 -14.00 17.38
N LEU A 450 -4.87 -13.24 18.08
CA LEU A 450 -5.03 -11.80 18.20
C LEU A 450 -4.90 -11.13 16.84
N LEU A 451 -3.86 -11.43 16.05
CA LEU A 451 -3.67 -10.92 14.68
C LEU A 451 -4.89 -11.24 13.80
N GLY A 452 -5.33 -12.49 13.82
CA GLY A 452 -6.51 -12.92 13.04
C GLY A 452 -7.79 -12.20 13.41
N SER A 453 -7.89 -11.70 14.65
CA SER A 453 -9.06 -10.96 15.12
C SER A 453 -9.12 -9.49 14.65
N ILE A 454 -8.04 -8.95 14.08
CA ILE A 454 -7.98 -7.56 13.61
C ILE A 454 -8.82 -7.40 12.34
N PRO A 455 -9.79 -6.47 12.29
CA PRO A 455 -10.48 -6.15 11.04
C PRO A 455 -9.57 -5.46 10.03
N THR A 456 -9.96 -5.47 8.76
CA THR A 456 -9.26 -4.76 7.69
C THR A 456 -10.02 -3.53 7.17
N THR A 457 -11.25 -3.35 7.62
CA THR A 457 -12.08 -2.16 7.33
C THR A 457 -12.63 -1.59 8.62
N TRP A 458 -12.75 -0.26 8.68
CA TRP A 458 -13.01 0.47 9.89
C TRP A 458 -14.20 1.41 9.75
N ASP A 459 -14.98 1.56 10.82
CA ASP A 459 -16.10 2.48 10.87
C ASP A 459 -15.64 3.89 11.28
N THR A 460 -14.57 3.97 12.10
CA THR A 460 -13.96 5.21 12.57
C THR A 460 -12.46 5.04 12.75
N SER A 461 -11.70 6.12 12.49
CA SER A 461 -10.26 6.17 12.74
C SER A 461 -9.88 7.50 13.38
N ILE A 462 -9.08 7.45 14.46
CA ILE A 462 -8.60 8.61 15.22
C ILE A 462 -7.09 8.48 15.41
N ILE A 463 -6.34 9.55 15.18
CA ILE A 463 -4.91 9.60 15.48
C ILE A 463 -4.73 10.19 16.88
N LEU A 464 -4.32 9.36 17.83
CA LEU A 464 -4.15 9.77 19.23
C LEU A 464 -2.84 10.55 19.44
N SER A 465 -1.75 10.08 18.84
CA SER A 465 -0.45 10.73 18.88
C SER A 465 0.34 10.46 17.59
N ALA A 466 1.03 11.45 17.08
CA ALA A 466 1.84 11.27 15.87
C ALA A 466 2.96 12.31 15.75
N THR A 467 4.11 11.85 15.24
CA THR A 467 5.22 12.69 14.77
C THR A 467 5.88 11.96 13.60
N VAL A 468 5.96 12.61 12.44
CA VAL A 468 6.55 12.03 11.21
C VAL A 468 7.92 11.44 11.50
N ALA A 469 8.19 10.25 10.99
CA ALA A 469 9.43 9.48 11.16
C ALA A 469 9.76 9.06 12.60
N ASN A 470 8.93 9.38 13.58
CA ASN A 470 9.17 9.08 14.99
C ASN A 470 8.18 8.06 15.55
N HIS A 471 6.89 8.35 15.48
CA HIS A 471 5.85 7.44 15.97
C HIS A 471 4.48 7.82 15.45
N ILE A 472 3.57 6.86 15.52
CA ILE A 472 2.13 7.06 15.35
C ILE A 472 1.36 6.13 16.26
N VAL A 473 0.27 6.63 16.86
CA VAL A 473 -0.71 5.86 17.62
C VAL A 473 -2.08 6.12 17.02
N THR A 474 -2.71 5.06 16.54
CA THR A 474 -4.01 5.08 15.88
C THR A 474 -5.03 4.31 16.69
N ALA A 475 -6.23 4.85 16.87
CA ALA A 475 -7.40 4.14 17.40
C ALA A 475 -8.41 3.95 16.27
N ARG A 476 -8.86 2.73 16.05
CA ARG A 476 -9.84 2.38 15.01
C ARG A 476 -10.99 1.58 15.59
N GLN A 477 -12.20 1.84 15.13
CA GLN A 477 -13.43 1.17 15.57
C GLN A 477 -13.98 0.26 14.49
N LYS A 478 -14.45 -0.92 14.91
CA LYS A 478 -15.26 -1.80 14.10
C LYS A 478 -16.40 -2.37 14.92
N GLY A 479 -17.65 -1.99 14.57
CA GLY A 479 -18.79 -2.29 15.41
C GLY A 479 -18.62 -1.67 16.81
N ASN A 480 -18.68 -2.51 17.84
CA ASN A 480 -18.46 -2.08 19.22
C ASN A 480 -17.01 -2.21 19.72
N ASP A 481 -16.15 -2.86 18.95
CA ASP A 481 -14.76 -3.10 19.33
C ASP A 481 -13.86 -1.95 18.87
N TRP A 482 -12.89 -1.60 19.72
CA TRP A 482 -11.82 -0.66 19.37
C TRP A 482 -10.47 -1.36 19.31
N PHE A 483 -9.65 -0.94 18.38
CA PHE A 483 -8.28 -1.39 18.20
C PHE A 483 -7.37 -0.17 18.26
N ILE A 484 -6.50 -0.12 19.27
CA ILE A 484 -5.53 0.96 19.45
C ILE A 484 -4.15 0.37 19.21
N ALA A 485 -3.43 0.89 18.25
CA ALA A 485 -2.10 0.41 17.93
C ALA A 485 -1.11 1.56 17.76
N GLY A 486 0.13 1.32 18.13
CA GLY A 486 1.20 2.27 17.97
C GLY A 486 2.49 1.62 17.49
N ILE A 487 3.24 2.36 16.69
CA ILE A 487 4.59 2.02 16.25
C ILE A 487 5.53 3.17 16.53
N CYS A 488 6.80 2.87 16.79
CA CYS A 488 7.84 3.90 16.93
C CYS A 488 9.05 3.61 16.04
N GLY A 489 9.81 4.67 15.78
CA GLY A 489 11.06 4.63 15.04
C GLY A 489 12.21 3.98 15.83
N PRO A 490 13.47 4.28 15.49
CA PRO A 490 14.63 3.59 16.05
C PRO A 490 14.89 3.88 17.54
N ASN A 491 14.25 4.89 18.11
CA ASN A 491 14.39 5.25 19.52
C ASN A 491 13.20 4.75 20.34
N PRO A 492 13.41 4.29 21.59
CA PRO A 492 12.33 3.86 22.47
C PRO A 492 11.38 5.02 22.75
N LYS A 493 10.12 4.70 23.07
CA LYS A 493 9.09 5.72 23.27
C LYS A 493 8.13 5.32 24.39
N ASP A 494 7.90 6.22 25.33
CA ASP A 494 6.81 6.09 26.29
C ASP A 494 5.56 6.81 25.75
N ILE A 495 4.45 6.10 25.71
CA ILE A 495 3.16 6.58 25.23
C ILE A 495 2.19 6.65 26.40
N THR A 496 1.61 7.83 26.61
CA THR A 496 0.46 8.00 27.49
C THR A 496 -0.81 7.90 26.64
N LEU A 497 -1.59 6.85 26.85
CA LEU A 497 -2.89 6.66 26.22
C LEU A 497 -3.97 7.21 27.11
N ASP A 498 -4.65 8.25 26.65
CA ASP A 498 -5.90 8.75 27.23
C ASP A 498 -7.07 8.06 26.51
N LEU A 499 -7.85 7.27 27.23
CA LEU A 499 -9.01 6.54 26.72
C LEU A 499 -10.32 7.31 26.81
N SER A 500 -10.29 8.59 27.17
CA SER A 500 -11.48 9.44 27.33
C SER A 500 -12.32 9.63 26.05
N PHE A 501 -11.78 9.33 24.88
CA PHE A 501 -12.51 9.33 23.61
C PHE A 501 -13.47 8.13 23.46
N LEU A 502 -13.33 7.10 24.29
CA LEU A 502 -14.19 5.90 24.24
C LEU A 502 -15.60 6.22 24.74
N PRO A 503 -16.65 5.62 24.17
CA PRO A 503 -17.98 5.66 24.72
C PRO A 503 -18.01 5.14 26.17
N THR A 504 -18.76 5.82 27.05
CA THR A 504 -18.86 5.47 28.47
C THR A 504 -19.17 3.98 28.69
N GLY A 505 -18.46 3.35 29.62
CA GLY A 505 -18.60 1.93 29.97
C GLY A 505 -17.28 1.31 30.43
N ASN A 506 -17.34 0.03 30.68
CA ASN A 506 -16.16 -0.79 30.94
C ASN A 506 -15.80 -1.59 29.69
N TYR A 507 -14.52 -1.90 29.56
CA TYR A 507 -13.97 -2.63 28.44
C TYR A 507 -13.07 -3.77 28.93
N THR A 508 -13.20 -4.92 28.32
CA THR A 508 -12.20 -5.97 28.40
C THR A 508 -11.12 -5.71 27.34
N ALA A 509 -9.91 -5.41 27.80
CA ALA A 509 -8.75 -5.09 26.97
C ALA A 509 -7.83 -6.31 26.84
N THR A 510 -7.58 -6.75 25.60
CA THR A 510 -6.46 -7.65 25.28
C THR A 510 -5.30 -6.77 24.80
N ILE A 511 -4.17 -6.79 25.50
CA ILE A 511 -3.02 -5.91 25.27
C ILE A 511 -1.84 -6.77 24.83
N CYS A 512 -1.33 -6.55 23.63
CA CYS A 512 -0.06 -7.08 23.16
C CYS A 512 0.95 -5.94 23.06
N LYS A 513 2.07 -6.04 23.76
CA LYS A 513 3.10 -5.00 23.84
C LYS A 513 4.49 -5.60 23.90
N ASP A 514 5.49 -4.80 23.57
CA ASP A 514 6.90 -5.18 23.72
C ASP A 514 7.19 -5.69 25.13
N GLY A 515 7.92 -6.78 25.22
CA GLY A 515 8.39 -7.34 26.47
C GLY A 515 9.56 -6.55 27.06
N ILE A 516 9.92 -6.86 28.29
CA ILE A 516 10.98 -6.14 29.03
C ILE A 516 12.36 -6.27 28.38
N ASN A 517 12.59 -7.29 27.55
CA ASN A 517 13.86 -7.50 26.85
C ASN A 517 13.75 -7.24 25.34
N ALA A 518 12.70 -6.59 24.86
CA ALA A 518 12.48 -6.36 23.42
C ALA A 518 13.59 -5.50 22.77
N ASP A 519 14.33 -4.71 23.55
CA ASP A 519 15.52 -3.96 23.14
C ASP A 519 16.71 -4.85 22.74
N ARG A 520 16.73 -6.11 23.21
CA ARG A 520 17.78 -7.11 22.94
C ARG A 520 17.28 -8.31 22.14
N ASN A 521 16.01 -8.62 22.28
CA ASN A 521 15.33 -9.70 21.60
C ASN A 521 14.00 -9.16 21.03
N ALA A 522 14.03 -8.75 19.77
CA ALA A 522 12.87 -8.13 19.11
C ALA A 522 11.64 -9.05 19.03
N MET A 523 11.77 -10.34 19.34
CA MET A 523 10.66 -11.28 19.45
C MET A 523 10.03 -11.31 20.85
N ASP A 524 10.59 -10.60 21.85
CA ASP A 524 10.06 -10.59 23.22
C ASP A 524 8.80 -9.72 23.28
N TYR A 525 7.68 -10.32 23.67
CA TYR A 525 6.38 -9.65 23.80
C TYR A 525 5.56 -10.23 24.94
N VAL A 526 4.55 -9.49 25.38
CA VAL A 526 3.59 -9.90 26.40
C VAL A 526 2.18 -9.72 25.88
N ILE A 527 1.32 -10.72 26.09
CA ILE A 527 -0.14 -10.58 25.93
C ILE A 527 -0.77 -10.67 27.34
N GLU A 528 -1.54 -9.65 27.69
CA GLU A 528 -2.27 -9.57 28.97
C GLU A 528 -3.71 -9.13 28.78
N GLU A 529 -4.60 -9.52 29.68
CA GLU A 529 -5.98 -9.07 29.71
C GLU A 529 -6.23 -8.20 30.94
N LYS A 530 -6.95 -7.10 30.74
CA LYS A 530 -7.35 -6.17 31.79
C LYS A 530 -8.77 -5.67 31.59
N ARG A 531 -9.47 -5.37 32.68
CA ARG A 531 -10.68 -4.52 32.63
C ARG A 531 -10.30 -3.08 32.85
N LEU A 532 -10.80 -2.21 31.96
CA LEU A 532 -10.50 -0.79 31.93
C LEU A 532 -11.80 0.02 31.81
N PRO A 533 -11.98 1.11 32.57
CA PRO A 533 -13.05 2.07 32.32
C PRO A 533 -12.73 2.95 31.10
N ALA A 534 -13.74 3.52 30.47
CA ALA A 534 -13.61 4.37 29.29
C ALA A 534 -12.74 5.64 29.47
N ASN A 535 -12.54 6.10 30.69
CA ASN A 535 -11.76 7.30 31.01
C ASN A 535 -10.42 6.99 31.67
N ASP A 536 -9.92 5.78 31.50
CA ASP A 536 -8.61 5.38 32.04
C ASP A 536 -7.44 6.00 31.26
N THR A 537 -6.31 6.07 31.92
CA THR A 537 -5.04 6.51 31.33
C THR A 537 -4.00 5.43 31.52
N MET A 538 -3.36 5.01 30.45
CA MET A 538 -2.36 3.96 30.44
C MET A 538 -1.00 4.47 30.01
N GLN A 539 0.08 3.94 30.64
CA GLN A 539 1.45 4.11 30.15
C GLN A 539 1.87 2.85 29.40
N ILE A 540 2.36 3.01 28.18
CA ILE A 540 2.88 1.92 27.36
C ILE A 540 4.29 2.29 26.93
N HIS A 541 5.26 1.44 27.26
CA HIS A 541 6.62 1.56 26.77
C HIS A 541 6.77 0.80 25.45
N LEU A 542 7.36 1.44 24.43
CA LEU A 542 7.78 0.83 23.19
C LEU A 542 9.30 0.75 23.19
N ALA A 543 9.83 -0.43 22.93
CA ALA A 543 11.25 -0.64 22.68
C ALA A 543 11.71 0.10 21.40
N PRO A 544 13.03 0.23 21.14
CA PRO A 544 13.49 0.69 19.83
C PRO A 544 12.87 -0.12 18.69
N ALA A 545 12.31 0.54 17.68
CA ALA A 545 11.55 -0.11 16.62
C ALA A 545 10.34 -0.92 17.13
N GLY A 546 9.77 -0.49 18.25
CA GLY A 546 8.73 -1.18 18.99
C GLY A 546 7.33 -0.87 18.57
N GLY A 547 6.39 -1.62 19.17
CA GLY A 547 4.97 -1.43 18.92
C GLY A 547 4.07 -2.00 20.01
N PHE A 548 2.77 -1.75 19.87
CA PHE A 548 1.73 -2.36 20.70
C PHE A 548 0.40 -2.43 19.98
N LEU A 549 -0.46 -3.32 20.44
CA LEU A 549 -1.87 -3.41 20.06
C LEU A 549 -2.74 -3.61 21.31
N LEU A 550 -3.78 -2.81 21.45
CA LEU A 550 -4.89 -3.03 22.36
C LEU A 550 -6.14 -3.36 21.55
N ARG A 551 -6.80 -4.47 21.87
CA ARG A 551 -8.18 -4.72 21.47
C ARG A 551 -9.10 -4.49 22.66
N LEU A 552 -10.06 -3.60 22.51
CA LEU A 552 -11.02 -3.22 23.55
C LEU A 552 -12.41 -3.72 23.13
N LYS A 553 -12.96 -4.65 23.90
CA LYS A 553 -14.34 -5.11 23.77
C LYS A 553 -15.19 -4.45 24.86
N LYS A 554 -16.28 -3.79 24.45
CA LYS A 554 -17.21 -3.22 25.42
C LYS A 554 -17.92 -4.35 26.14
N ASP A 555 -17.96 -4.29 27.52
CA ASP A 555 -18.62 -5.27 28.37
C ASP A 555 -20.15 -5.26 28.20
#